data_3c4f2d1448037603c1692f3ae534fc0b
#
_entry.id   3c4f2d1448037603c1692f3ae534fc0b
#
_cell.length_a   1.000
_cell.length_b   1.000
_cell.length_c   1.000
_cell.angle_alpha   90.00
_cell.angle_beta   90.00
_cell.angle_gamma   90.00
#
_symmetry.space_group_name_H-M   'P 1'
#
loop_
_entity.id
_entity.type
_entity.pdbx_description
1 polymer ?
#
loop_
_entity_poly.entity_id
_entity_poly.type
_entity_poly.pdbx_seq_one_letter_code
_entity_poly.pdbx_strand_id
1 'polypeptide(L)'
;PSTVGGANDGRGGDFVATLSLCLAAILIATDCLGLLFTLKTHREFFGSVSHGDEEGHEPWPLPLALATLAGVTVPVALVSEIFVASVQDAAETMGMSDAFVGFVVVALVGGAADMASAFSGARQDRLDLSVGIALGSATQIALFVAPVLVLASYAIAPAPMTLEFWPGAVVMML
;
A
#
# COMPACT_ATOMS: atom_id res chain seq x y z
N PRO A 1 12.28 26.78 -7.21
CA PRO A 1 12.03 28.16 -6.86
C PRO A 1 10.75 28.62 -7.51
N SER A 2 9.61 28.28 -6.97
CA SER A 2 8.32 28.80 -7.41
C SER A 2 7.89 29.86 -6.44
N THR A 3 8.39 31.06 -6.67
CA THR A 3 7.85 32.30 -6.14
C THR A 3 6.63 32.66 -6.96
N VAL A 4 5.49 32.07 -6.69
CA VAL A 4 4.21 32.60 -7.08
C VAL A 4 3.26 32.49 -5.88
N GLY A 5 3.04 33.61 -5.20
CA GLY A 5 1.83 33.85 -4.46
C GLY A 5 1.90 33.81 -2.97
N GLY A 6 2.51 34.77 -2.34
CA GLY A 6 2.22 35.08 -0.94
C GLY A 6 0.91 35.84 -0.79
N ALA A 7 -0.24 35.21 -0.92
CA ALA A 7 -1.54 35.73 -0.43
C ALA A 7 -2.68 34.68 -0.46
N ASN A 8 -2.50 33.49 -1.05
CA ASN A 8 -3.54 32.46 -1.13
C ASN A 8 -3.16 31.14 -0.45
N ASP A 9 -1.99 31.05 0.19
CA ASP A 9 -1.45 29.79 0.72
C ASP A 9 -2.29 29.17 1.82
N GLY A 10 -2.96 29.95 2.66
CA GLY A 10 -3.82 29.40 3.72
C GLY A 10 -5.08 28.70 3.18
N ARG A 11 -5.76 29.31 2.22
CA ARG A 11 -7.00 28.72 1.65
C ARG A 11 -6.72 27.57 0.69
N GLY A 12 -5.61 27.63 -0.03
CA GLY A 12 -5.17 26.54 -0.92
C GLY A 12 -4.77 25.30 -0.14
N GLY A 13 -3.99 25.47 0.93
CA GLY A 13 -3.56 24.37 1.78
C GLY A 13 -4.73 23.67 2.50
N ASP A 14 -5.67 24.45 3.06
CA ASP A 14 -6.86 23.89 3.69
C ASP A 14 -7.78 23.16 2.70
N PHE A 15 -7.89 23.68 1.48
CA PHE A 15 -8.66 23.02 0.42
C PHE A 15 -8.04 21.70 0.02
N VAL A 16 -6.73 21.64 -0.22
CA VAL A 16 -5.98 20.42 -0.58
C VAL A 16 -6.06 19.40 0.55
N ALA A 17 -5.90 19.83 1.80
CA ALA A 17 -6.01 18.97 2.97
C ALA A 17 -7.41 18.34 3.09
N THR A 18 -8.45 19.15 2.97
CA THR A 18 -9.85 18.70 3.02
C THR A 18 -10.16 17.75 1.87
N LEU A 19 -9.69 18.07 0.67
CA LEU A 19 -9.89 17.24 -0.52
C LEU A 19 -9.16 15.89 -0.37
N SER A 20 -7.94 15.88 0.14
CA SER A 20 -7.17 14.65 0.41
C SER A 20 -7.87 13.77 1.45
N LEU A 21 -8.44 14.37 2.50
CA LEU A 21 -9.17 13.66 3.55
C LEU A 21 -10.47 13.05 3.01
N CYS A 22 -11.24 13.81 2.23
CA CYS A 22 -12.45 13.31 1.58
C CYS A 22 -12.13 12.18 0.60
N LEU A 23 -11.08 12.34 -0.19
CA LEU A 23 -10.65 11.33 -1.16
C LEU A 23 -10.19 10.05 -0.44
N ALA A 24 -9.40 10.18 0.62
CA ALA A 24 -8.98 9.05 1.45
C ALA A 24 -10.17 8.28 2.04
N ALA A 25 -11.16 9.00 2.55
CA ALA A 25 -12.39 8.39 3.08
C ALA A 25 -13.18 7.64 1.99
N ILE A 26 -13.31 8.20 0.80
CA ILE A 26 -13.99 7.56 -0.34
C ILE A 26 -13.22 6.31 -0.79
N LEU A 27 -11.89 6.36 -0.87
CA LEU A 27 -11.07 5.22 -1.27
C LEU A 27 -11.20 4.05 -0.28
N ILE A 28 -11.14 4.32 1.03
CA ILE A 28 -11.37 3.30 2.06
C ILE A 28 -12.80 2.74 1.99
N ALA A 29 -13.79 3.60 1.81
CA ALA A 29 -15.17 3.14 1.67
C ALA A 29 -15.33 2.23 0.44
N THR A 30 -14.68 2.56 -0.67
CA THR A 30 -14.68 1.74 -1.89
C THR A 30 -14.00 0.39 -1.64
N ASP A 31 -12.87 0.37 -0.95
CA ASP A 31 -12.16 -0.86 -0.57
C ASP A 31 -13.02 -1.74 0.33
N CYS A 32 -13.61 -1.17 1.38
CA CYS A 32 -14.54 -1.88 2.27
C CYS A 32 -15.75 -2.45 1.54
N LEU A 33 -16.33 -1.70 0.60
CA LEU A 33 -17.43 -2.19 -0.25
C LEU A 33 -16.97 -3.33 -1.17
N GLY A 34 -15.77 -3.21 -1.75
CA GLY A 34 -15.16 -4.27 -2.56
C GLY A 34 -14.94 -5.55 -1.75
N LEU A 35 -14.39 -5.44 -0.55
CA LEU A 35 -14.23 -6.56 0.36
C LEU A 35 -15.55 -7.18 0.76
N LEU A 36 -16.56 -6.35 1.10
CA LEU A 36 -17.90 -6.83 1.43
C LEU A 36 -18.52 -7.57 0.25
N PHE A 37 -18.39 -7.04 -0.96
CA PHE A 37 -18.87 -7.69 -2.18
C PHE A 37 -18.19 -9.04 -2.41
N THR A 38 -16.88 -9.10 -2.30
CA THR A 38 -16.08 -10.32 -2.52
C THR A 38 -16.37 -11.38 -1.45
N LEU A 39 -16.40 -10.98 -0.17
CA LEU A 39 -16.51 -11.94 0.94
C LEU A 39 -17.94 -12.37 1.25
N LYS A 40 -18.95 -11.51 0.98
CA LYS A 40 -20.34 -11.77 1.39
C LYS A 40 -21.28 -12.03 0.22
N THR A 41 -21.15 -11.28 -0.87
CA THR A 41 -22.14 -11.32 -1.95
C THR A 41 -21.79 -12.35 -3.02
N HIS A 42 -20.49 -12.50 -3.36
CA HIS A 42 -20.04 -13.37 -4.45
C HIS A 42 -18.94 -14.34 -4.02
N ARG A 43 -19.11 -14.93 -2.83
CA ARG A 43 -18.13 -15.88 -2.28
C ARG A 43 -17.83 -17.07 -3.19
N GLU A 44 -18.81 -17.51 -3.98
CA GLU A 44 -18.68 -18.66 -4.89
C GLU A 44 -17.73 -18.39 -6.06
N PHE A 45 -17.69 -17.15 -6.56
CA PHE A 45 -16.82 -16.79 -7.68
C PHE A 45 -15.36 -16.57 -7.27
N PHE A 46 -15.12 -16.16 -6.03
CA PHE A 46 -13.78 -15.85 -5.51
C PHE A 46 -13.21 -16.97 -4.64
N GLY A 47 -14.04 -17.90 -4.17
CA GLY A 47 -13.62 -19.07 -3.40
C GLY A 47 -12.81 -20.08 -4.20
N SER A 48 -12.99 -20.13 -5.53
CA SER A 48 -12.28 -21.04 -6.41
C SER A 48 -10.81 -20.65 -6.64
N VAL A 49 -10.43 -19.43 -6.41
CA VAL A 49 -9.03 -18.96 -6.53
C VAL A 49 -8.19 -19.40 -5.32
N SER A 50 -8.85 -19.72 -4.20
CA SER A 50 -8.20 -20.16 -2.96
C SER A 50 -8.06 -21.69 -2.84
N HIS A 51 -8.64 -22.46 -3.76
CA HIS A 51 -8.57 -23.92 -3.75
C HIS A 51 -7.57 -24.45 -4.77
N GLY A 52 -6.28 -24.16 -4.55
CA GLY A 52 -5.23 -25.08 -4.93
C GLY A 52 -5.14 -26.14 -3.85
N ASP A 53 -5.77 -27.32 -4.09
CA ASP A 53 -5.49 -28.61 -3.45
C ASP A 53 -5.08 -28.58 -1.94
N GLU A 54 -5.95 -28.11 -1.07
CA GLU A 54 -5.88 -28.44 0.35
C GLU A 54 -7.13 -29.18 0.78
N GLU A 55 -7.24 -30.43 0.33
CA GLU A 55 -8.14 -31.41 0.92
C GLU A 55 -7.71 -31.67 2.38
N GLY A 56 -8.51 -31.19 3.34
CA GLY A 56 -8.46 -31.74 4.69
C GLY A 56 -7.93 -30.85 5.82
N HIS A 57 -7.69 -29.56 5.61
CA HIS A 57 -7.35 -28.68 6.75
C HIS A 57 -8.60 -28.03 7.35
N GLU A 58 -8.89 -28.36 8.61
CA GLU A 58 -9.91 -27.64 9.38
C GLU A 58 -9.54 -26.14 9.47
N PRO A 59 -10.50 -25.23 9.26
CA PRO A 59 -10.21 -23.80 9.32
C PRO A 59 -9.71 -23.43 10.73
N TRP A 60 -8.63 -22.68 10.78
CA TRP A 60 -8.05 -22.22 12.04
C TRP A 60 -9.08 -21.43 12.86
N PRO A 61 -9.15 -21.66 14.16
CA PRO A 61 -10.00 -20.85 15.02
C PRO A 61 -9.56 -19.38 14.93
N LEU A 62 -10.54 -18.49 14.76
CA LEU A 62 -10.32 -17.05 14.57
C LEU A 62 -9.32 -16.42 15.56
N PRO A 63 -9.37 -16.73 16.88
CA PRO A 63 -8.40 -16.16 17.83
C PRO A 63 -6.97 -16.61 17.56
N LEU A 64 -6.76 -17.84 17.10
CA LEU A 64 -5.42 -18.35 16.78
C LEU A 64 -4.90 -17.65 15.50
N ALA A 65 -5.74 -17.48 14.49
CA ALA A 65 -5.37 -16.77 13.27
C ALA A 65 -5.00 -15.30 13.55
N LEU A 66 -5.77 -14.60 14.39
CA LEU A 66 -5.48 -13.23 14.79
C LEU A 66 -4.21 -13.13 15.64
N ALA A 67 -3.99 -14.07 16.56
CA ALA A 67 -2.78 -14.11 17.38
C ALA A 67 -1.53 -14.35 16.51
N THR A 68 -1.61 -15.25 15.53
CA THR A 68 -0.52 -15.52 14.61
C THR A 68 -0.24 -14.29 13.73
N LEU A 69 -1.28 -13.67 13.20
CA LEU A 69 -1.16 -12.45 12.40
C LEU A 69 -0.49 -11.32 13.19
N ALA A 70 -0.95 -11.06 14.41
CA ALA A 70 -0.33 -10.06 15.28
C ALA A 70 1.12 -10.42 15.63
N GLY A 71 1.38 -11.70 15.94
CA GLY A 71 2.71 -12.20 16.26
C GLY A 71 3.71 -12.08 15.10
N VAL A 72 3.26 -12.15 13.86
CA VAL A 72 4.10 -11.92 12.67
C VAL A 72 4.23 -10.43 12.35
N THR A 73 3.18 -9.66 12.56
CA THR A 73 3.18 -8.22 12.24
C THR A 73 4.22 -7.45 13.07
N VAL A 74 4.38 -7.78 14.35
CA VAL A 74 5.35 -7.09 15.23
C VAL A 74 6.80 -7.24 14.73
N PRO A 75 7.33 -8.44 14.50
CA PRO A 75 8.70 -8.56 14.00
C PRO A 75 8.86 -7.97 12.58
N VAL A 76 7.86 -8.03 11.72
CA VAL A 76 7.89 -7.37 10.41
C VAL A 76 8.01 -5.85 10.57
N ALA A 77 7.26 -5.24 11.49
CA ALA A 77 7.35 -3.81 11.76
C ALA A 77 8.76 -3.42 12.25
N LEU A 78 9.34 -4.19 13.19
CA LEU A 78 10.69 -3.93 13.70
C LEU A 78 11.76 -4.06 12.60
N VAL A 79 11.67 -5.10 11.78
CA VAL A 79 12.61 -5.29 10.66
C VAL A 79 12.45 -4.17 9.62
N SER A 80 11.23 -3.75 9.34
CA SER A 80 10.96 -2.65 8.41
C SER A 80 11.55 -1.32 8.91
N GLU A 81 11.46 -1.04 10.21
CA GLU A 81 12.06 0.16 10.81
C GLU A 81 13.58 0.17 10.64
N ILE A 82 14.25 -0.95 10.97
CA ILE A 82 15.69 -1.09 10.80
C ILE A 82 16.09 -0.98 9.33
N PHE A 83 15.31 -1.59 8.43
CA PHE A 83 15.55 -1.53 7.00
C PHE A 83 15.47 -0.09 6.47
N VAL A 84 14.40 0.63 6.81
CA VAL A 84 14.22 2.02 6.36
C VAL A 84 15.34 2.92 6.87
N ALA A 85 15.71 2.80 8.16
CA ALA A 85 16.82 3.56 8.74
C ALA A 85 18.14 3.27 8.01
N SER A 86 18.44 2.00 7.75
CA SER A 86 19.67 1.61 7.04
C SER A 86 19.72 2.11 5.60
N VAL A 87 18.58 2.11 4.91
CA VAL A 87 18.47 2.61 3.52
C VAL A 87 18.65 4.12 3.49
N GLN A 88 18.09 4.86 4.45
CA GLN A 88 18.26 6.31 4.55
C GLN A 88 19.72 6.69 4.81
N ASP A 89 20.39 6.02 5.73
CA ASP A 89 21.81 6.25 6.04
C ASP A 89 22.70 6.00 4.82
N ALA A 90 22.44 4.90 4.11
CA ALA A 90 23.14 4.61 2.85
C ALA A 90 22.87 5.65 1.76
N ALA A 91 21.64 6.13 1.64
CA ALA A 91 21.25 7.13 0.67
C ALA A 91 21.92 8.48 0.90
N GLU A 92 22.00 8.93 2.14
CA GLU A 92 22.72 10.15 2.52
C GLU A 92 24.21 10.02 2.16
N THR A 93 24.83 8.88 2.47
CA THR A 93 26.23 8.61 2.16
C THR A 93 26.50 8.63 0.65
N MET A 94 25.56 8.15 -0.15
CA MET A 94 25.66 8.10 -1.61
C MET A 94 25.19 9.39 -2.31
N GLY A 95 24.68 10.38 -1.55
CA GLY A 95 24.17 11.64 -2.08
C GLY A 95 22.88 11.49 -2.89
N MET A 96 22.10 10.43 -2.64
CA MET A 96 20.80 10.21 -3.27
C MET A 96 19.71 11.05 -2.62
N SER A 97 18.72 11.49 -3.41
CA SER A 97 17.58 12.19 -2.84
C SER A 97 16.59 11.22 -2.17
N ASP A 98 15.96 11.66 -1.08
CA ASP A 98 14.93 10.89 -0.35
C ASP A 98 13.80 10.42 -1.26
N ALA A 99 13.41 11.26 -2.24
CA ALA A 99 12.42 10.91 -3.24
C ALA A 99 12.85 9.72 -4.11
N PHE A 100 14.12 9.68 -4.55
CA PHE A 100 14.65 8.56 -5.34
C PHE A 100 14.67 7.27 -4.51
N VAL A 101 15.11 7.36 -3.26
CA VAL A 101 15.16 6.22 -2.34
C VAL A 101 13.76 5.64 -2.11
N GLY A 102 12.79 6.47 -1.80
CA GLY A 102 11.41 6.03 -1.60
C GLY A 102 10.78 5.44 -2.87
N PHE A 103 10.95 6.11 -4.01
CA PHE A 103 10.34 5.66 -5.26
C PHE A 103 10.98 4.40 -5.85
N VAL A 104 12.31 4.27 -5.78
CA VAL A 104 13.02 3.19 -6.46
C VAL A 104 13.41 2.09 -5.48
N VAL A 105 14.16 2.43 -4.43
CA VAL A 105 14.75 1.42 -3.55
C VAL A 105 13.67 0.76 -2.68
N VAL A 106 12.87 1.57 -1.99
CA VAL A 106 11.85 1.05 -1.07
C VAL A 106 10.72 0.34 -1.85
N ALA A 107 10.30 0.89 -2.99
CA ALA A 107 9.27 0.26 -3.82
C ALA A 107 9.74 -1.07 -4.42
N LEU A 108 11.00 -1.15 -4.90
CA LEU A 108 11.56 -2.37 -5.47
C LEU A 108 11.69 -3.47 -4.41
N VAL A 109 12.23 -3.14 -3.24
CA VAL A 109 12.43 -4.11 -2.16
C VAL A 109 11.10 -4.51 -1.54
N GLY A 110 10.20 -3.55 -1.29
CA GLY A 110 8.85 -3.81 -0.76
C GLY A 110 8.00 -4.68 -1.71
N GLY A 111 8.12 -4.47 -3.02
CA GLY A 111 7.42 -5.26 -4.03
C GLY A 111 8.11 -6.58 -4.43
N ALA A 112 9.32 -6.86 -3.93
CA ALA A 112 10.10 -8.02 -4.38
C ALA A 112 9.40 -9.37 -4.15
N ALA A 113 8.69 -9.53 -3.05
CA ALA A 113 7.95 -10.76 -2.73
C ALA A 113 6.78 -10.97 -3.71
N ASP A 114 6.03 -9.91 -4.01
CA ASP A 114 4.92 -9.96 -4.97
C ASP A 114 5.43 -10.23 -6.38
N MET A 115 6.54 -9.59 -6.77
CA MET A 115 7.20 -9.85 -8.06
C MET A 115 7.67 -11.30 -8.17
N ALA A 116 8.29 -11.86 -7.13
CA ALA A 116 8.74 -13.24 -7.12
C ALA A 116 7.57 -14.22 -7.22
N SER A 117 6.49 -13.95 -6.50
CA SER A 117 5.27 -14.78 -6.51
C SER A 117 4.55 -14.71 -7.86
N ALA A 118 4.39 -13.51 -8.42
CA ALA A 118 3.79 -13.31 -9.74
C ALA A 118 4.63 -14.00 -10.85
N PHE A 119 5.95 -13.86 -10.79
CA PHE A 119 6.85 -14.50 -11.75
C PHE A 119 6.81 -16.03 -11.63
N SER A 120 6.76 -16.57 -10.40
CA SER A 120 6.61 -18.01 -10.16
C SER A 120 5.29 -18.54 -10.74
N GLY A 121 4.19 -17.82 -10.56
CA GLY A 121 2.89 -18.13 -11.16
C GLY A 121 2.95 -18.15 -12.69
N ALA A 122 3.55 -17.13 -13.29
CA ALA A 122 3.71 -17.04 -14.74
C ALA A 122 4.56 -18.20 -15.32
N ARG A 123 5.62 -18.62 -14.61
CA ARG A 123 6.46 -19.76 -15.03
C ARG A 123 5.73 -21.10 -14.95
N GLN A 124 4.68 -21.19 -14.19
CA GLN A 124 3.84 -22.38 -14.05
C GLN A 124 2.60 -22.34 -14.97
N ASP A 125 2.59 -21.46 -15.98
CA ASP A 125 1.47 -21.23 -16.90
C ASP A 125 0.17 -20.77 -16.19
N ARG A 126 0.29 -20.21 -14.96
CA ARG A 126 -0.82 -19.69 -14.17
C ARG A 126 -0.87 -18.16 -14.29
N LEU A 127 -1.15 -17.66 -15.48
CA LEU A 127 -1.16 -16.21 -15.77
C LEU A 127 -2.23 -15.46 -14.97
N ASP A 128 -3.38 -16.09 -14.75
CA ASP A 128 -4.46 -15.50 -13.93
C ASP A 128 -3.99 -15.21 -12.51
N LEU A 129 -3.22 -16.13 -11.92
CA LEU A 129 -2.63 -15.95 -10.59
C LEU A 129 -1.60 -14.82 -10.60
N SER A 130 -0.71 -14.80 -11.60
CA SER A 130 0.32 -13.77 -11.74
C SER A 130 -0.27 -12.37 -11.86
N VAL A 131 -1.24 -12.20 -12.75
CA VAL A 131 -1.96 -10.93 -12.95
C VAL A 131 -2.78 -10.57 -11.71
N GLY A 132 -3.43 -11.55 -11.08
CA GLY A 132 -4.19 -11.36 -9.85
C GLY A 132 -3.35 -10.84 -8.69
N ILE A 133 -2.13 -11.36 -8.50
CA ILE A 133 -1.18 -10.88 -7.48
C ILE A 133 -0.78 -9.43 -7.79
N ALA A 134 -0.38 -9.13 -9.02
CA ALA A 134 0.10 -7.81 -9.39
C ALA A 134 -0.99 -6.73 -9.26
N LEU A 135 -2.19 -7.00 -9.79
CA LEU A 135 -3.32 -6.07 -9.70
C LEU A 135 -3.86 -5.96 -8.27
N GLY A 136 -3.93 -7.07 -7.55
CA GLY A 136 -4.40 -7.10 -6.17
C GLY A 136 -3.52 -6.27 -5.26
N SER A 137 -2.20 -6.44 -5.34
CA SER A 137 -1.23 -5.67 -4.57
C SER A 137 -1.31 -4.18 -4.90
N ALA A 138 -1.31 -3.80 -6.18
CA ALA A 138 -1.42 -2.41 -6.60
C ALA A 138 -2.73 -1.76 -6.11
N THR A 139 -3.85 -2.48 -6.23
CA THR A 139 -5.16 -2.00 -5.79
C THR A 139 -5.21 -1.82 -4.27
N GLN A 140 -4.69 -2.77 -3.51
CA GLN A 140 -4.65 -2.72 -2.05
C GLN A 140 -3.79 -1.56 -1.55
N ILE A 141 -2.65 -1.30 -2.18
CA ILE A 141 -1.81 -0.14 -1.84
C ILE A 141 -2.57 1.16 -2.14
N ALA A 142 -3.19 1.29 -3.30
CA ALA A 142 -3.86 2.50 -3.71
C ALA A 142 -5.16 2.79 -2.94
N LEU A 143 -5.99 1.77 -2.70
CA LEU A 143 -7.33 1.94 -2.10
C LEU A 143 -7.34 1.85 -0.57
N PHE A 144 -6.35 1.16 0.01
CA PHE A 144 -6.30 0.94 1.45
C PHE A 144 -5.06 1.59 2.09
N VAL A 145 -3.85 1.20 1.69
CA VAL A 145 -2.63 1.62 2.40
C VAL A 145 -2.42 3.12 2.31
N ALA A 146 -2.46 3.70 1.12
CA ALA A 146 -2.23 5.14 0.94
C ALA A 146 -3.26 6.00 1.68
N PRO A 147 -4.58 5.73 1.58
CA PRO A 147 -5.58 6.46 2.36
C PRO A 147 -5.45 6.28 3.87
N VAL A 148 -5.12 5.08 4.34
CA VAL A 148 -4.89 4.83 5.78
C VAL A 148 -3.70 5.64 6.29
N LEU A 149 -2.60 5.71 5.54
CA LEU A 149 -1.45 6.53 5.90
C LEU A 149 -1.80 8.01 5.97
N VAL A 150 -2.60 8.50 5.02
CA VAL A 150 -3.09 9.90 5.07
C VAL A 150 -3.91 10.13 6.33
N LEU A 151 -4.90 9.30 6.62
CA LEU A 151 -5.72 9.45 7.83
C LEU A 151 -4.90 9.32 9.12
N ALA A 152 -3.97 8.37 9.17
CA ALA A 152 -3.07 8.21 10.32
C ALA A 152 -2.17 9.42 10.52
N SER A 153 -1.70 10.05 9.44
CA SER A 153 -0.88 11.26 9.53
C SER A 153 -1.62 12.43 10.18
N TYR A 154 -2.94 12.56 9.95
CA TYR A 154 -3.76 13.56 10.62
C TYR A 154 -3.89 13.34 12.13
N ALA A 155 -3.76 12.08 12.58
CA ALA A 155 -3.86 11.73 14.00
C ALA A 155 -2.51 11.83 14.74
N ILE A 156 -1.40 11.59 14.05
CA ILE A 156 -0.09 11.36 14.68
C ILE A 156 0.92 12.46 14.31
N ALA A 157 0.86 12.98 13.08
CA ALA A 157 1.89 13.87 12.56
C ALA A 157 1.54 15.37 12.80
N PRO A 158 2.52 16.21 13.15
CA PRO A 158 2.33 17.64 13.26
C PRO A 158 2.08 18.32 11.91
N ALA A 159 2.50 17.70 10.80
CA ALA A 159 2.21 18.11 9.42
C ALA A 159 1.53 16.95 8.71
N PRO A 160 0.22 17.04 8.41
CA PRO A 160 -0.51 15.94 7.78
C PRO A 160 -0.05 15.72 6.34
N MET A 161 0.05 14.47 5.94
CA MET A 161 0.32 14.08 4.55
C MET A 161 -0.89 14.36 3.68
N THR A 162 -0.64 14.82 2.45
CA THR A 162 -1.67 15.00 1.43
C THR A 162 -1.49 13.98 0.31
N LEU A 163 -2.57 13.68 -0.42
CA LEU A 163 -2.53 12.86 -1.64
C LEU A 163 -2.08 13.65 -2.87
N GLU A 164 -1.42 14.79 -2.66
CA GLU A 164 -0.84 15.59 -3.71
C GLU A 164 0.50 15.01 -4.13
N PHE A 165 0.55 14.49 -5.35
CA PHE A 165 1.80 13.98 -5.92
C PHE A 165 2.57 15.12 -6.61
N TRP A 166 3.86 15.14 -6.39
CA TRP A 166 4.76 16.00 -7.12
C TRP A 166 4.63 15.78 -8.64
N PRO A 167 4.63 16.85 -9.48
CA PRO A 167 4.37 16.73 -10.92
C PRO A 167 5.28 15.72 -11.64
N GLY A 168 6.53 15.56 -11.20
CA GLY A 168 7.43 14.56 -11.74
C GLY A 168 7.00 13.12 -11.44
N ALA A 169 6.38 12.87 -10.28
CA ALA A 169 5.84 11.54 -9.95
C ALA A 169 4.64 11.21 -10.86
N VAL A 170 3.80 12.20 -11.15
CA VAL A 170 2.65 12.01 -12.06
C VAL A 170 3.11 11.67 -13.47
N VAL A 171 4.17 12.35 -13.95
CA VAL A 171 4.74 12.06 -15.28
C VAL A 171 5.37 10.66 -15.34
N MET A 172 5.92 10.16 -14.23
CA MET A 172 6.48 8.79 -14.18
C MET A 172 5.41 7.69 -14.12
N MET A 173 4.17 8.03 -13.75
CA MET A 173 3.05 7.08 -13.69
C MET A 173 2.29 6.95 -15.02
N LEU A 174 2.49 7.89 -15.95
CA LEU A 174 1.86 7.91 -17.27
C LEU A 174 2.72 7.22 -18.32
#